data_9a1190a416a5c62b111d64be89d5f9c4
#
_entry.id   9a1190a416a5c62b111d64be89d5f9c4
#
_cell.length_a   1.000
_cell.length_b   1.000
_cell.length_c   1.000
_cell.angle_alpha   90.00
_cell.angle_beta   90.00
_cell.angle_gamma   90.00
#
_symmetry.space_group_name_H-M   'P 1'
#
loop_
_entity.id
_entity.type
_entity.pdbx_description
1 polymer ?
#
loop_
_entity_poly.entity_id
_entity_poly.type
_entity_poly.pdbx_seq_one_letter_code
_entity_poly.pdbx_strand_id
1 'polypeptide(L)'
;VHGDATGRLDFSAFETGVSELGWIVESSLMACEFWESAKRQANLTLFCPAAPEHLEFRHDAAVLRLSDGTVLSARLLVGADGRDSWVRQSAGLVAINTPYGEKGVVANFSTEKPHRNTAFQWFRDDGVLAYLPLPGNRISIVWSTPNDQADALCALPAEALAERVAEAGAYTLGDLEVLTAPAAFPLRLMRVPQTVAPRLALIGDAAHGIHPLSGHGINLGFQDAHELAVLLAATQPWQDIGEPRLLQRYQRARREETLLMQSTTDGLRRLFKASSPGLRLLRNLGLNLTNGLPVLKNALVRYALGAL
;
A
#
# COMPACT_ATOMS: atom_id res chain seq x y z
N VAL A 1 14.12 10.08 7.80
CA VAL A 1 13.67 9.00 8.68
C VAL A 1 14.40 9.11 9.99
N HIS A 2 13.65 9.11 11.10
CA HIS A 2 14.18 9.20 12.46
C HIS A 2 13.96 7.86 13.17
N GLY A 3 15.01 7.36 13.81
CA GLY A 3 14.93 6.21 14.71
C GLY A 3 14.28 6.57 16.06
N ASP A 4 14.13 5.57 16.91
CA ASP A 4 13.56 5.73 18.26
C ASP A 4 14.59 6.25 19.31
N ALA A 5 15.75 6.66 18.83
CA ALA A 5 16.80 7.34 19.60
C ALA A 5 17.56 8.31 18.67
N THR A 6 18.88 8.16 18.56
CA THR A 6 19.75 9.05 17.77
C THR A 6 19.91 8.64 16.29
N GLY A 7 19.21 7.57 15.87
CA GLY A 7 19.29 7.07 14.50
C GLY A 7 18.63 8.03 13.51
N ARG A 8 19.35 8.33 12.43
CA ARG A 8 18.85 9.17 11.34
C ARG A 8 19.25 8.63 9.97
N LEU A 9 18.35 8.70 9.02
CA LEU A 9 18.58 8.31 7.64
C LEU A 9 17.87 9.29 6.71
N ASP A 10 18.63 9.99 5.88
CA ASP A 10 18.11 10.97 4.94
C ASP A 10 18.31 10.46 3.51
N PHE A 11 17.25 10.48 2.73
CA PHE A 11 17.27 10.21 1.29
C PHE A 11 17.07 11.52 0.54
N SER A 12 17.89 11.72 -0.50
CA SER A 12 17.82 12.90 -1.36
C SER A 12 17.75 12.48 -2.83
N ALA A 13 16.80 13.05 -3.55
CA ALA A 13 16.71 12.87 -5.00
C ALA A 13 17.98 13.36 -5.69
N PHE A 14 18.50 14.50 -5.26
CA PHE A 14 19.75 15.08 -5.78
C PHE A 14 20.95 14.14 -5.61
N GLU A 15 21.15 13.57 -4.41
CA GLU A 15 22.25 12.63 -4.15
C GLU A 15 22.13 11.33 -4.95
N THR A 16 20.90 10.92 -5.27
CA THR A 16 20.65 9.70 -6.03
C THR A 16 20.71 9.94 -7.55
N GLY A 17 20.69 11.21 -7.98
CA GLY A 17 20.70 11.60 -9.39
C GLY A 17 19.34 11.38 -10.08
N VAL A 18 18.25 11.49 -9.34
CA VAL A 18 16.87 11.42 -9.87
C VAL A 18 16.16 12.76 -9.63
N SER A 19 15.12 13.04 -10.41
CA SER A 19 14.33 14.27 -10.23
C SER A 19 13.55 14.25 -8.93
N GLU A 20 12.90 13.12 -8.61
CA GLU A 20 12.09 12.90 -7.42
C GLU A 20 12.29 11.48 -6.87
N LEU A 21 12.12 11.33 -5.54
CA LEU A 21 12.10 10.01 -4.88
C LEU A 21 10.73 9.32 -4.97
N GLY A 22 9.67 10.09 -5.22
CA GLY A 22 8.31 9.59 -5.31
C GLY A 22 7.29 10.72 -5.30
N TRP A 23 6.06 10.36 -5.51
CA TRP A 23 4.91 11.27 -5.54
C TRP A 23 3.92 10.87 -4.46
N ILE A 24 3.43 11.85 -3.71
CA ILE A 24 2.31 11.66 -2.79
C ILE A 24 1.05 12.16 -3.50
N VAL A 25 0.11 11.25 -3.68
CA VAL A 25 -1.15 11.52 -4.40
C VAL A 25 -2.33 11.21 -3.49
N GLU A 26 -3.32 12.08 -3.46
CA GLU A 26 -4.58 11.82 -2.76
C GLU A 26 -5.35 10.71 -3.48
N SER A 27 -5.67 9.63 -2.76
CA SER A 27 -6.31 8.44 -3.33
C SER A 27 -7.67 8.73 -3.96
N SER A 28 -8.45 9.65 -3.39
CA SER A 28 -9.75 10.08 -3.91
C SER A 28 -9.62 10.79 -5.26
N LEU A 29 -8.64 11.69 -5.40
CA LEU A 29 -8.36 12.37 -6.66
C LEU A 29 -7.94 11.37 -7.73
N MET A 30 -7.01 10.47 -7.41
CA MET A 30 -6.56 9.45 -8.33
C MET A 30 -7.70 8.51 -8.77
N ALA A 31 -8.56 8.09 -7.85
CA ALA A 31 -9.72 7.28 -8.16
C ALA A 31 -10.71 8.02 -9.08
N CYS A 32 -10.93 9.32 -8.85
CA CYS A 32 -11.76 10.17 -9.70
C CYS A 32 -11.20 10.23 -11.13
N GLU A 33 -9.91 10.50 -11.29
CA GLU A 33 -9.28 10.60 -12.61
C GLU A 33 -9.30 9.25 -13.35
N PHE A 34 -9.08 8.13 -12.67
CA PHE A 34 -9.22 6.81 -13.28
C PHE A 34 -10.65 6.52 -13.71
N TRP A 35 -11.65 6.90 -12.90
CA TRP A 35 -13.05 6.75 -13.23
C TRP A 35 -13.45 7.57 -14.46
N GLU A 36 -13.05 8.83 -14.52
CA GLU A 36 -13.29 9.70 -15.66
C GLU A 36 -12.56 9.20 -16.93
N SER A 37 -11.35 8.66 -16.76
CA SER A 37 -10.62 8.03 -17.87
C SER A 37 -11.33 6.77 -18.36
N ALA A 38 -11.81 5.91 -17.45
CA ALA A 38 -12.53 4.68 -17.80
C ALA A 38 -13.81 4.98 -18.59
N LYS A 39 -14.57 6.02 -18.21
CA LYS A 39 -15.79 6.43 -18.94
C LYS A 39 -15.52 6.85 -20.39
N ARG A 40 -14.32 7.31 -20.69
CA ARG A 40 -13.92 7.73 -22.05
C ARG A 40 -13.45 6.57 -22.95
N GLN A 41 -13.26 5.37 -22.40
CA GLN A 41 -12.78 4.21 -23.16
C GLN A 41 -13.93 3.51 -23.88
N ALA A 42 -13.88 3.49 -25.21
CA ALA A 42 -14.94 2.86 -26.02
C ALA A 42 -14.99 1.32 -25.92
N ASN A 43 -13.90 0.71 -25.45
CA ASN A 43 -13.78 -0.74 -25.28
C ASN A 43 -14.10 -1.21 -23.86
N LEU A 44 -14.57 -0.31 -22.96
CA LEU A 44 -14.99 -0.63 -21.61
C LEU A 44 -16.51 -0.49 -21.46
N THR A 45 -17.11 -1.43 -20.76
CA THR A 45 -18.49 -1.35 -20.26
C THR A 45 -18.45 -1.26 -18.75
N LEU A 46 -19.03 -0.19 -18.20
CA LEU A 46 -19.05 0.07 -16.75
C LEU A 46 -20.41 -0.33 -16.16
N PHE A 47 -20.37 -1.13 -15.12
CA PHE A 47 -21.52 -1.50 -14.31
C PHE A 47 -21.36 -0.87 -12.91
N CYS A 48 -21.93 0.33 -12.70
CA CYS A 48 -21.82 1.07 -11.44
C CYS A 48 -23.08 1.93 -11.23
N PRO A 49 -23.81 1.72 -10.11
CA PRO A 49 -23.56 0.73 -9.07
C PRO A 49 -23.88 -0.69 -9.52
N ALA A 50 -23.11 -1.69 -9.06
CA ALA A 50 -23.37 -3.10 -9.29
C ALA A 50 -22.83 -3.92 -8.10
N ALA A 51 -23.58 -4.93 -7.69
CA ALA A 51 -23.17 -5.85 -6.64
C ALA A 51 -23.10 -7.27 -7.17
N PRO A 52 -21.96 -7.97 -7.03
CA PRO A 52 -21.84 -9.37 -7.40
C PRO A 52 -22.65 -10.25 -6.44
N GLU A 53 -23.35 -11.26 -6.95
CA GLU A 53 -24.16 -12.18 -6.16
C GLU A 53 -23.70 -13.63 -6.27
N HIS A 54 -23.34 -14.07 -7.49
CA HIS A 54 -22.93 -15.45 -7.73
C HIS A 54 -21.81 -15.51 -8.76
N LEU A 55 -20.83 -16.39 -8.52
CA LEU A 55 -19.68 -16.62 -9.39
C LEU A 55 -19.57 -18.11 -9.70
N GLU A 56 -19.49 -18.44 -10.99
CA GLU A 56 -19.31 -19.80 -11.51
C GLU A 56 -18.16 -19.81 -12.50
N PHE A 57 -17.30 -20.83 -12.42
CA PHE A 57 -16.23 -21.07 -13.38
C PHE A 57 -16.58 -22.28 -14.26
N ARG A 58 -16.72 -22.03 -15.55
CA ARG A 58 -16.92 -23.04 -16.60
C ARG A 58 -15.61 -23.33 -17.33
N HIS A 59 -15.62 -24.31 -18.18
CA HIS A 59 -14.45 -24.69 -18.97
C HIS A 59 -13.92 -23.51 -19.81
N ASP A 60 -14.81 -22.75 -20.43
CA ASP A 60 -14.51 -21.69 -21.40
C ASP A 60 -14.76 -20.26 -20.89
N ALA A 61 -15.42 -20.10 -19.76
CA ALA A 61 -15.80 -18.79 -19.21
C ALA A 61 -15.87 -18.74 -17.69
N ALA A 62 -15.64 -17.57 -17.11
CA ALA A 62 -16.13 -17.16 -15.81
C ALA A 62 -17.49 -16.49 -15.98
N VAL A 63 -18.48 -16.88 -15.20
CA VAL A 63 -19.84 -16.35 -15.24
C VAL A 63 -20.14 -15.66 -13.91
N LEU A 64 -20.44 -14.37 -14.00
CA LEU A 64 -20.78 -13.52 -12.85
C LEU A 64 -22.23 -13.09 -12.97
N ARG A 65 -23.03 -13.36 -11.93
CA ARG A 65 -24.37 -12.81 -11.79
C ARG A 65 -24.38 -11.66 -10.80
N LEU A 66 -24.97 -10.56 -11.21
CA LEU A 66 -25.18 -9.38 -10.38
C LEU A 66 -26.52 -9.45 -9.66
N SER A 67 -26.69 -8.67 -8.60
CA SER A 67 -27.91 -8.65 -7.78
C SER A 67 -29.15 -8.14 -8.51
N ASP A 68 -29.01 -7.42 -9.62
CA ASP A 68 -30.10 -6.99 -10.50
C ASP A 68 -30.53 -8.04 -11.53
N GLY A 69 -29.93 -9.24 -11.49
CA GLY A 69 -30.19 -10.34 -12.40
C GLY A 69 -29.33 -10.33 -13.68
N THR A 70 -28.50 -9.29 -13.90
CA THR A 70 -27.57 -9.23 -15.02
C THR A 70 -26.57 -10.38 -14.95
N VAL A 71 -26.35 -11.06 -16.06
CA VAL A 71 -25.37 -12.15 -16.18
C VAL A 71 -24.25 -11.73 -17.12
N LEU A 72 -23.05 -11.73 -16.62
CA LEU A 72 -21.81 -11.42 -17.37
C LEU A 72 -21.03 -12.70 -17.59
N SER A 73 -20.53 -12.90 -18.81
CA SER A 73 -19.65 -14.01 -19.17
C SER A 73 -18.36 -13.47 -19.73
N ALA A 74 -17.23 -13.94 -19.21
CA ALA A 74 -15.91 -13.48 -19.61
C ALA A 74 -14.92 -14.64 -19.73
N ARG A 75 -13.94 -14.52 -20.61
CA ARG A 75 -12.86 -15.49 -20.76
C ARG A 75 -11.92 -15.50 -19.55
N LEU A 76 -11.80 -14.36 -18.87
CA LEU A 76 -11.00 -14.16 -17.65
C LEU A 76 -11.74 -13.19 -16.72
N LEU A 77 -11.83 -13.52 -15.45
CA LEU A 77 -12.22 -12.63 -14.36
C LEU A 77 -10.98 -12.14 -13.62
N VAL A 78 -10.91 -10.85 -13.35
CA VAL A 78 -9.84 -10.26 -12.53
C VAL A 78 -10.45 -9.71 -11.25
N GLY A 79 -10.05 -10.25 -10.10
CA GLY A 79 -10.46 -9.78 -8.78
C GLY A 79 -9.54 -8.66 -8.31
N ALA A 80 -10.07 -7.43 -8.24
CA ALA A 80 -9.38 -6.23 -7.77
C ALA A 80 -10.20 -5.50 -6.69
N ASP A 81 -11.02 -6.24 -5.97
CA ASP A 81 -12.07 -5.80 -5.04
C ASP A 81 -11.58 -5.63 -3.59
N GLY A 82 -10.26 -5.47 -3.44
CA GLY A 82 -9.66 -5.07 -2.19
C GLY A 82 -9.41 -6.20 -1.18
N ARG A 83 -9.03 -5.82 0.00
CA ARG A 83 -8.49 -6.71 1.06
C ARG A 83 -9.46 -7.80 1.50
N ASP A 84 -10.75 -7.49 1.55
CA ASP A 84 -11.81 -8.42 1.94
C ASP A 84 -12.53 -9.02 0.72
N SER A 85 -11.79 -9.15 -0.39
CA SER A 85 -12.23 -9.60 -1.72
C SER A 85 -13.32 -10.68 -1.68
N TRP A 86 -14.48 -10.33 -2.20
CA TRP A 86 -15.59 -11.24 -2.43
C TRP A 86 -15.24 -12.25 -3.53
N VAL A 87 -14.57 -11.79 -4.60
CA VAL A 87 -14.13 -12.66 -5.70
C VAL A 87 -13.21 -13.76 -5.20
N ARG A 88 -12.22 -13.41 -4.39
CA ARG A 88 -11.30 -14.39 -3.77
C ARG A 88 -12.05 -15.43 -2.94
N GLN A 89 -12.96 -14.97 -2.08
CA GLN A 89 -13.74 -15.84 -1.20
C GLN A 89 -14.67 -16.76 -2.01
N SER A 90 -15.38 -16.21 -2.99
CA SER A 90 -16.30 -16.96 -3.87
C SER A 90 -15.58 -18.01 -4.71
N ALA A 91 -14.30 -17.77 -5.05
CA ALA A 91 -13.46 -18.72 -5.76
C ALA A 91 -12.79 -19.76 -4.83
N GLY A 92 -13.03 -19.72 -3.53
CA GLY A 92 -12.44 -20.64 -2.55
C GLY A 92 -10.93 -20.45 -2.34
N LEU A 93 -10.37 -19.30 -2.75
CA LEU A 93 -8.95 -19.01 -2.56
C LEU A 93 -8.69 -18.51 -1.13
N VAL A 94 -7.78 -19.22 -0.45
CA VAL A 94 -7.49 -18.98 0.97
C VAL A 94 -6.59 -17.76 1.15
N ALA A 95 -6.95 -16.88 2.08
CA ALA A 95 -6.10 -15.81 2.57
C ALA A 95 -5.65 -16.11 4.01
N ILE A 96 -4.35 -16.05 4.25
CA ILE A 96 -3.74 -16.20 5.58
C ILE A 96 -3.56 -14.77 6.13
N ASN A 97 -4.37 -14.44 7.14
CA ASN A 97 -4.33 -13.15 7.78
C ASN A 97 -3.57 -13.23 9.12
N THR A 98 -2.59 -12.35 9.30
CA THR A 98 -1.87 -12.18 10.57
C THR A 98 -2.11 -10.76 11.06
N PRO A 99 -3.03 -10.56 12.03
CA PRO A 99 -3.28 -9.23 12.59
C PRO A 99 -2.06 -8.73 13.34
N TYR A 100 -1.79 -7.43 13.21
CA TYR A 100 -0.67 -6.81 13.92
C TYR A 100 -1.05 -6.31 15.33
N GLY A 101 -2.34 -6.21 15.64
CA GLY A 101 -2.83 -5.57 16.87
C GLY A 101 -2.66 -4.04 16.82
N GLU A 102 -2.56 -3.50 15.64
CA GLU A 102 -2.33 -2.08 15.35
C GLU A 102 -3.35 -1.58 14.33
N LYS A 103 -3.61 -0.27 14.38
CA LYS A 103 -4.35 0.47 13.35
C LYS A 103 -3.46 1.57 12.76
N GLY A 104 -3.69 1.89 11.50
CA GLY A 104 -3.15 3.08 10.87
C GLY A 104 -4.15 4.22 10.99
N VAL A 105 -3.80 5.25 11.73
CA VAL A 105 -4.58 6.49 11.82
C VAL A 105 -4.15 7.42 10.72
N VAL A 106 -5.10 7.92 9.93
CA VAL A 106 -4.87 8.88 8.85
C VAL A 106 -5.70 10.13 9.07
N ALA A 107 -5.11 11.29 8.82
CA ALA A 107 -5.77 12.60 8.81
C ALA A 107 -4.89 13.59 8.04
N ASN A 108 -5.49 14.67 7.55
CA ASN A 108 -4.76 15.77 6.90
C ASN A 108 -4.68 16.98 7.82
N PHE A 109 -3.55 17.68 7.74
CA PHE A 109 -3.28 18.88 8.55
C PHE A 109 -2.72 20.00 7.69
N SER A 110 -3.02 21.26 8.07
CA SER A 110 -2.21 22.40 7.70
C SER A 110 -1.01 22.53 8.63
N THR A 111 0.08 23.11 8.15
CA THR A 111 1.35 23.23 8.89
C THR A 111 1.79 24.69 8.96
N GLU A 112 2.33 25.11 10.12
CA GLU A 112 2.93 26.43 10.29
C GLU A 112 4.14 26.63 9.38
N LYS A 113 5.05 25.64 9.33
CA LYS A 113 6.27 25.68 8.53
C LYS A 113 6.12 24.85 7.25
N PRO A 114 6.74 25.29 6.13
CA PRO A 114 6.68 24.57 4.89
C PRO A 114 7.46 23.24 4.97
N HIS A 115 6.87 22.15 4.48
CA HIS A 115 7.50 20.82 4.41
C HIS A 115 8.56 20.70 3.32
N ARG A 116 8.66 21.66 2.38
CA ARG A 116 9.65 21.70 1.28
C ARG A 116 9.72 20.38 0.49
N ASN A 117 8.58 19.80 0.18
CA ASN A 117 8.43 18.51 -0.52
C ASN A 117 9.20 17.36 0.16
N THR A 118 9.31 17.39 1.49
CA THR A 118 9.98 16.37 2.27
C THR A 118 8.96 15.55 3.03
N ALA A 119 9.03 14.23 2.89
CA ALA A 119 8.33 13.29 3.75
C ALA A 119 9.17 12.99 4.99
N PHE A 120 8.54 12.95 6.14
CA PHE A 120 9.17 12.63 7.42
C PHE A 120 8.61 11.33 7.98
N GLN A 121 9.44 10.56 8.66
CA GLN A 121 9.01 9.33 9.34
C GLN A 121 9.76 9.18 10.67
N TRP A 122 9.02 8.88 11.72
CA TRP A 122 9.54 8.60 13.06
C TRP A 122 9.18 7.19 13.48
N PHE A 123 10.19 6.41 13.81
CA PHE A 123 10.01 5.18 14.57
C PHE A 123 9.94 5.52 16.05
N ARG A 124 8.87 5.12 16.70
CA ARG A 124 8.54 5.46 18.08
C ARG A 124 8.22 4.21 18.87
N ASP A 125 8.26 4.28 20.21
CA ASP A 125 7.89 3.16 21.07
C ASP A 125 6.41 2.78 20.92
N ASP A 126 5.55 3.75 20.54
CA ASP A 126 4.12 3.59 20.29
C ASP A 126 3.76 3.31 18.82
N GLY A 127 4.74 3.13 17.95
CA GLY A 127 4.53 2.79 16.56
C GLY A 127 5.34 3.60 15.55
N VAL A 128 4.78 3.90 14.39
CA VAL A 128 5.46 4.65 13.33
C VAL A 128 4.55 5.76 12.83
N LEU A 129 5.04 6.99 12.94
CA LEU A 129 4.38 8.18 12.40
C LEU A 129 5.07 8.63 11.11
N ALA A 130 4.30 8.87 10.06
CA ALA A 130 4.77 9.49 8.83
C ALA A 130 4.01 10.78 8.54
N TYR A 131 4.74 11.81 8.10
CA TYR A 131 4.20 13.02 7.48
C TYR A 131 4.46 12.96 5.98
N LEU A 132 3.40 13.03 5.19
CA LEU A 132 3.44 12.95 3.74
C LEU A 132 3.06 14.32 3.16
N PRO A 133 3.96 14.97 2.38
CA PRO A 133 3.70 16.31 1.86
C PRO A 133 2.54 16.32 0.86
N LEU A 134 1.62 17.25 1.03
CA LEU A 134 0.53 17.55 0.11
C LEU A 134 0.73 18.96 -0.49
N PRO A 135 0.06 19.34 -1.57
CA PRO A 135 0.18 20.67 -2.15
C PRO A 135 -0.09 21.80 -1.14
N GLY A 136 0.74 22.83 -1.18
CA GLY A 136 0.73 23.94 -0.20
C GLY A 136 1.39 23.53 1.11
N ASN A 137 1.05 24.23 2.19
CA ASN A 137 1.52 23.90 3.54
C ASN A 137 0.58 22.88 4.19
N ARG A 138 0.44 21.71 3.58
CA ARG A 138 -0.43 20.63 4.07
C ARG A 138 0.32 19.31 4.10
N ILE A 139 -0.05 18.46 5.04
CA ILE A 139 0.44 17.08 5.14
C ILE A 139 -0.73 16.12 5.33
N SER A 140 -0.55 14.90 4.86
CA SER A 140 -1.31 13.74 5.33
C SER A 140 -0.45 12.98 6.32
N ILE A 141 -1.02 12.51 7.42
CA ILE A 141 -0.32 11.61 8.34
C ILE A 141 -0.76 10.17 8.12
N VAL A 142 0.18 9.26 8.39
CA VAL A 142 -0.10 7.84 8.62
C VAL A 142 0.58 7.46 9.92
N TRP A 143 -0.21 7.18 10.96
CA TRP A 143 0.31 6.77 12.26
C TRP A 143 -0.10 5.34 12.56
N SER A 144 0.82 4.41 12.40
CA SER A 144 0.64 3.01 12.81
C SER A 144 0.89 2.90 14.30
N THR A 145 -0.13 2.55 15.09
CA THR A 145 -0.07 2.52 16.57
C THR A 145 -0.97 1.40 17.12
N PRO A 146 -0.79 0.92 18.38
CA PRO A 146 -1.69 -0.04 19.00
C PRO A 146 -3.17 0.35 18.91
N ASN A 147 -4.07 -0.64 18.87
CA ASN A 147 -5.49 -0.42 18.62
C ASN A 147 -6.13 0.58 19.60
N ASP A 148 -5.85 0.45 20.89
CA ASP A 148 -6.34 1.31 21.97
C ASP A 148 -5.87 2.76 21.81
N GLN A 149 -4.62 2.96 21.45
CA GLN A 149 -4.07 4.29 21.18
C GLN A 149 -4.64 4.90 19.90
N ALA A 150 -4.83 4.10 18.85
CA ALA A 150 -5.47 4.56 17.62
C ALA A 150 -6.91 5.03 17.88
N ASP A 151 -7.66 4.29 18.68
CA ASP A 151 -9.03 4.65 19.06
C ASP A 151 -9.04 5.91 19.93
N ALA A 152 -8.09 6.05 20.85
CA ALA A 152 -7.92 7.27 21.64
C ALA A 152 -7.59 8.49 20.76
N LEU A 153 -6.68 8.37 19.79
CA LEU A 153 -6.34 9.44 18.84
C LEU A 153 -7.57 9.89 18.03
N CYS A 154 -8.37 8.94 17.54
CA CYS A 154 -9.58 9.26 16.78
C CYS A 154 -10.69 9.90 17.63
N ALA A 155 -10.65 9.75 18.96
CA ALA A 155 -11.61 10.34 19.87
C ALA A 155 -11.21 11.75 20.37
N LEU A 156 -9.98 12.21 20.09
CA LEU A 156 -9.51 13.52 20.52
C LEU A 156 -10.27 14.67 19.80
N PRO A 157 -10.53 15.80 20.49
CA PRO A 157 -10.89 17.05 19.84
C PRO A 157 -9.80 17.47 18.85
N ALA A 158 -10.18 18.27 17.84
CA ALA A 158 -9.28 18.66 16.75
C ALA A 158 -7.97 19.30 17.25
N GLU A 159 -8.07 20.24 18.19
CA GLU A 159 -6.91 20.94 18.75
C GLU A 159 -5.98 19.99 19.50
N ALA A 160 -6.56 19.08 20.31
CA ALA A 160 -5.78 18.10 21.05
C ALA A 160 -5.11 17.05 20.14
N LEU A 161 -5.78 16.67 19.05
CA LEU A 161 -5.19 15.79 18.02
C LEU A 161 -4.03 16.51 17.31
N ALA A 162 -4.19 17.76 16.92
CA ALA A 162 -3.17 18.57 16.25
C ALA A 162 -1.91 18.69 17.13
N GLU A 163 -2.09 19.03 18.40
CA GLU A 163 -1.01 19.13 19.39
C GLU A 163 -0.30 17.76 19.57
N ARG A 164 -1.06 16.67 19.73
CA ARG A 164 -0.52 15.32 19.90
C ARG A 164 0.29 14.87 18.69
N VAL A 165 -0.13 15.22 17.48
CA VAL A 165 0.58 14.92 16.23
C VAL A 165 1.82 15.80 16.08
N ALA A 166 1.74 17.11 16.38
CA ALA A 166 2.88 18.02 16.36
C ALA A 166 3.99 17.58 17.33
N GLU A 167 3.62 17.27 18.58
CA GLU A 167 4.53 16.71 19.58
C GLU A 167 5.20 15.42 19.09
N ALA A 168 4.39 14.49 18.55
CA ALA A 168 4.87 13.22 18.03
C ALA A 168 5.86 13.37 16.87
N GLY A 169 5.71 14.40 16.05
CA GLY A 169 6.62 14.82 15.00
C GLY A 169 7.71 15.79 15.44
N ALA A 170 7.91 15.95 16.77
CA ALA A 170 8.90 16.85 17.37
C ALA A 170 8.80 18.30 16.86
N TYR A 171 7.59 18.78 16.60
CA TYR A 171 7.29 20.12 16.05
C TYR A 171 8.11 20.47 14.80
N THR A 172 8.51 19.47 14.02
CA THR A 172 9.36 19.65 12.82
C THR A 172 8.73 20.65 11.83
N LEU A 173 7.40 20.65 11.71
CA LEU A 173 6.65 21.57 10.86
C LEU A 173 5.90 22.67 11.65
N GLY A 174 6.29 22.87 12.91
CA GLY A 174 5.63 23.82 13.82
C GLY A 174 4.28 23.32 14.28
N ASP A 175 3.37 24.27 14.55
CA ASP A 175 2.00 23.98 14.95
C ASP A 175 1.20 23.40 13.78
N LEU A 176 0.24 22.56 14.10
CA LEU A 176 -0.63 21.88 13.12
C LEU A 176 -2.09 22.25 13.38
N GLU A 177 -2.89 22.22 12.31
CA GLU A 177 -4.35 22.37 12.39
C GLU A 177 -5.00 21.23 11.60
N VAL A 178 -6.01 20.57 12.18
CA VAL A 178 -6.72 19.43 11.56
C VAL A 178 -7.58 19.93 10.39
N LEU A 179 -7.39 19.34 9.21
CA LEU A 179 -8.19 19.61 8.01
C LEU A 179 -9.26 18.56 7.77
N THR A 180 -9.00 17.29 8.15
CA THR A 180 -9.95 16.19 7.98
C THR A 180 -10.09 15.40 9.28
N ALA A 181 -11.29 14.91 9.56
CA ALA A 181 -11.50 14.01 10.70
C ALA A 181 -10.57 12.79 10.59
N PRO A 182 -9.98 12.34 11.72
CA PRO A 182 -9.13 11.16 11.72
C PRO A 182 -9.94 9.90 11.42
N ALA A 183 -9.35 8.98 10.66
CA ALA A 183 -9.88 7.65 10.40
C ALA A 183 -8.83 6.59 10.73
N ALA A 184 -9.26 5.46 11.32
CA ALA A 184 -8.37 4.38 11.70
C ALA A 184 -8.73 3.07 10.98
N PHE A 185 -7.72 2.41 10.43
CA PHE A 185 -7.88 1.16 9.67
C PHE A 185 -7.03 0.06 10.30
N PRO A 186 -7.59 -1.16 10.51
CA PRO A 186 -6.85 -2.27 11.10
C PRO A 186 -5.70 -2.71 10.18
N LEU A 187 -4.52 -2.91 10.77
CA LEU A 187 -3.33 -3.37 10.06
C LEU A 187 -3.16 -4.88 10.21
N ARG A 188 -2.98 -5.56 9.07
CA ARG A 188 -2.74 -7.00 9.01
C ARG A 188 -1.82 -7.34 7.85
N LEU A 189 -0.97 -8.32 8.01
CA LEU A 189 -0.31 -9.00 6.92
C LEU A 189 -1.31 -9.98 6.31
N MET A 190 -1.52 -9.91 5.00
CA MET A 190 -2.35 -10.87 4.30
C MET A 190 -1.53 -11.56 3.20
N ARG A 191 -1.48 -12.87 3.26
CA ARG A 191 -0.84 -13.73 2.26
C ARG A 191 -1.89 -14.58 1.57
N VAL A 192 -1.89 -14.56 0.24
CA VAL A 192 -2.72 -15.44 -0.58
C VAL A 192 -1.77 -16.35 -1.33
N PRO A 193 -1.62 -17.62 -0.90
CA PRO A 193 -0.64 -18.55 -1.50
C PRO A 193 -0.90 -18.81 -2.98
N GLN A 194 -2.17 -18.77 -3.39
CA GLN A 194 -2.62 -18.97 -4.74
C GLN A 194 -3.44 -17.77 -5.18
N THR A 195 -2.88 -16.94 -6.07
CA THR A 195 -3.51 -15.71 -6.57
C THR A 195 -4.20 -15.91 -7.93
N VAL A 196 -4.15 -17.12 -8.47
CA VAL A 196 -4.81 -17.47 -9.74
C VAL A 196 -5.54 -18.80 -9.61
N ALA A 197 -6.62 -18.95 -10.37
CA ALA A 197 -7.34 -20.19 -10.61
C ALA A 197 -7.74 -20.25 -12.11
N PRO A 198 -8.31 -21.36 -12.61
CA PRO A 198 -8.85 -21.37 -13.96
C PRO A 198 -9.80 -20.18 -14.16
N ARG A 199 -9.52 -19.35 -15.17
CA ARG A 199 -10.31 -18.15 -15.50
C ARG A 199 -10.34 -17.04 -14.44
N LEU A 200 -9.41 -17.06 -13.48
CA LEU A 200 -9.33 -16.07 -12.42
C LEU A 200 -7.90 -15.62 -12.16
N ALA A 201 -7.70 -14.31 -12.07
CA ALA A 201 -6.49 -13.71 -11.50
C ALA A 201 -6.89 -12.68 -10.41
N LEU A 202 -6.17 -12.67 -9.30
CA LEU A 202 -6.28 -11.64 -8.27
C LEU A 202 -5.14 -10.64 -8.43
N ILE A 203 -5.44 -9.34 -8.20
CA ILE A 203 -4.46 -8.25 -8.21
C ILE A 203 -4.64 -7.33 -7.01
N GLY A 204 -3.59 -6.60 -6.66
CA GLY A 204 -3.62 -5.62 -5.57
C GLY A 204 -4.00 -6.23 -4.21
N ASP A 205 -4.76 -5.49 -3.43
CA ASP A 205 -5.16 -5.91 -2.07
C ASP A 205 -6.05 -7.17 -2.05
N ALA A 206 -6.63 -7.58 -3.18
CA ALA A 206 -7.30 -8.88 -3.29
C ALA A 206 -6.30 -10.05 -3.27
N ALA A 207 -5.09 -9.85 -3.77
CA ALA A 207 -4.03 -10.85 -3.88
C ALA A 207 -3.05 -10.84 -2.69
N HIS A 208 -2.76 -9.68 -2.10
CA HIS A 208 -1.76 -9.53 -1.02
C HIS A 208 -2.00 -8.27 -0.20
N GLY A 209 -1.62 -8.32 1.08
CA GLY A 209 -1.59 -7.15 1.95
C GLY A 209 -0.22 -6.99 2.59
N ILE A 210 0.26 -5.76 2.66
CA ILE A 210 1.52 -5.41 3.32
C ILE A 210 1.30 -4.37 4.41
N HIS A 211 2.28 -4.21 5.30
CA HIS A 211 2.27 -3.15 6.29
C HIS A 211 2.50 -1.78 5.61
N PRO A 212 1.81 -0.71 6.00
CA PRO A 212 1.93 0.61 5.37
C PRO A 212 3.27 1.32 5.59
N LEU A 213 4.19 0.74 6.35
CA LEU A 213 5.54 1.29 6.65
C LEU A 213 6.30 1.82 5.43
N SER A 214 6.13 1.16 4.29
CA SER A 214 6.86 1.49 3.07
C SER A 214 6.05 2.34 2.08
N GLY A 215 4.74 2.53 2.30
CA GLY A 215 3.85 3.20 1.34
C GLY A 215 3.69 2.46 0.00
N HIS A 216 4.15 1.20 -0.13
CA HIS A 216 4.21 0.47 -1.40
C HIS A 216 2.98 -0.39 -1.72
N GLY A 217 1.93 -0.36 -0.89
CA GLY A 217 0.74 -1.21 -1.11
C GLY A 217 0.11 -1.03 -2.48
N ILE A 218 -0.20 0.20 -2.84
CA ILE A 218 -0.80 0.53 -4.14
C ILE A 218 0.16 0.27 -5.31
N ASN A 219 1.47 0.49 -5.12
CA ASN A 219 2.48 0.26 -6.14
C ASN A 219 2.55 -1.21 -6.54
N LEU A 220 2.50 -2.13 -5.58
CA LEU A 220 2.41 -3.56 -5.87
C LEU A 220 1.16 -3.91 -6.68
N GLY A 221 0.01 -3.29 -6.36
CA GLY A 221 -1.23 -3.47 -7.12
C GLY A 221 -1.13 -2.96 -8.55
N PHE A 222 -0.48 -1.83 -8.79
CA PHE A 222 -0.22 -1.33 -10.15
C PHE A 222 0.74 -2.22 -10.92
N GLN A 223 1.77 -2.73 -10.28
CA GLN A 223 2.69 -3.70 -10.88
C GLN A 223 1.97 -5.01 -11.22
N ASP A 224 1.06 -5.49 -10.38
CA ASP A 224 0.23 -6.66 -10.69
C ASP A 224 -0.61 -6.42 -11.95
N ALA A 225 -1.29 -5.28 -12.02
CA ALA A 225 -2.11 -4.91 -13.18
C ALA A 225 -1.27 -4.79 -14.45
N HIS A 226 -0.09 -4.16 -14.36
CA HIS A 226 0.84 -4.02 -15.47
C HIS A 226 1.34 -5.38 -15.96
N GLU A 227 1.84 -6.23 -15.07
CA GLU A 227 2.39 -7.55 -15.41
C GLU A 227 1.32 -8.46 -16.04
N LEU A 228 0.11 -8.44 -15.49
CA LEU A 228 -1.01 -9.17 -16.06
C LEU A 228 -1.36 -8.63 -17.46
N ALA A 229 -1.41 -7.31 -17.63
CA ALA A 229 -1.72 -6.68 -18.92
C ALA A 229 -0.65 -7.01 -19.98
N VAL A 230 0.64 -6.94 -19.64
CA VAL A 230 1.75 -7.31 -20.53
C VAL A 230 1.66 -8.78 -20.93
N LEU A 231 1.39 -9.67 -19.97
CA LEU A 231 1.22 -11.09 -20.25
C LEU A 231 0.05 -11.36 -21.20
N LEU A 232 -1.10 -10.71 -20.99
CA LEU A 232 -2.28 -10.87 -21.82
C LEU A 232 -2.07 -10.27 -23.22
N ALA A 233 -1.42 -9.12 -23.33
CA ALA A 233 -1.11 -8.50 -24.61
C ALA A 233 -0.14 -9.32 -25.48
N ALA A 234 0.74 -10.10 -24.85
CA ALA A 234 1.66 -11.00 -25.56
C ALA A 234 1.01 -12.31 -26.02
N THR A 235 -0.25 -12.59 -25.64
CA THR A 235 -0.98 -13.79 -26.03
C THR A 235 -1.47 -13.72 -27.47
N GLN A 236 -1.35 -14.84 -28.20
CA GLN A 236 -1.87 -14.91 -29.56
C GLN A 236 -3.41 -15.03 -29.56
N PRO A 237 -4.11 -14.60 -30.63
CA PRO A 237 -5.58 -14.60 -30.67
C PRO A 237 -6.26 -15.96 -30.42
N TRP A 238 -5.56 -17.06 -30.74
CA TRP A 238 -6.06 -18.43 -30.52
C TRP A 238 -5.77 -18.97 -29.12
N GLN A 239 -4.92 -18.32 -28.34
CA GLN A 239 -4.61 -18.77 -27.00
C GLN A 239 -5.74 -18.40 -26.03
N ASP A 240 -6.00 -19.30 -25.11
CA ASP A 240 -6.99 -19.05 -24.06
C ASP A 240 -6.36 -18.26 -22.91
N ILE A 241 -6.81 -17.01 -22.76
CA ILE A 241 -6.32 -16.11 -21.69
C ILE A 241 -6.71 -16.57 -20.27
N GLY A 242 -7.69 -17.45 -20.16
CA GLY A 242 -8.14 -18.02 -18.87
C GLY A 242 -7.43 -19.33 -18.53
N GLU A 243 -6.50 -19.81 -19.37
CA GLU A 243 -5.81 -21.08 -19.14
C GLU A 243 -4.89 -21.03 -17.90
N PRO A 244 -4.95 -22.03 -17.00
CA PRO A 244 -4.14 -22.05 -15.78
C PRO A 244 -2.63 -21.90 -16.01
N ARG A 245 -2.08 -22.49 -17.07
CA ARG A 245 -0.65 -22.40 -17.39
C ARG A 245 -0.20 -20.96 -17.68
N LEU A 246 -1.02 -20.21 -18.39
CA LEU A 246 -0.76 -18.80 -18.66
C LEU A 246 -0.81 -17.99 -17.35
N LEU A 247 -1.87 -18.14 -16.58
CA LEU A 247 -2.06 -17.40 -15.34
C LEU A 247 -1.01 -17.73 -14.27
N GLN A 248 -0.53 -18.97 -14.23
CA GLN A 248 0.60 -19.35 -13.36
C GLN A 248 1.91 -18.64 -13.72
N ARG A 249 2.10 -18.18 -14.97
CA ARG A 249 3.26 -17.35 -15.33
C ARG A 249 3.17 -16.00 -14.63
N TYR A 250 2.00 -15.34 -14.66
CA TYR A 250 1.73 -14.14 -13.90
C TYR A 250 1.99 -14.35 -12.39
N GLN A 251 1.39 -15.38 -11.79
CA GLN A 251 1.59 -15.66 -10.36
C GLN A 251 3.07 -15.84 -10.00
N ARG A 252 3.85 -16.53 -10.83
CA ARG A 252 5.29 -16.70 -10.58
C ARG A 252 6.06 -15.39 -10.68
N ALA A 253 5.78 -14.58 -11.70
CA ALA A 253 6.44 -13.29 -11.90
C ALA A 253 6.24 -12.36 -10.69
N ARG A 254 5.03 -12.36 -10.10
CA ARG A 254 4.71 -11.46 -8.97
C ARG A 254 5.11 -11.99 -7.60
N ARG A 255 5.33 -13.30 -7.47
CA ARG A 255 5.51 -13.98 -6.18
C ARG A 255 6.75 -13.50 -5.42
N GLU A 256 7.88 -13.43 -6.09
CA GLU A 256 9.15 -13.09 -5.42
C GLU A 256 9.15 -11.68 -4.87
N GLU A 257 8.73 -10.71 -5.67
CA GLU A 257 8.68 -9.31 -5.27
C GLU A 257 7.68 -9.09 -4.12
N THR A 258 6.49 -9.68 -4.22
CA THR A 258 5.48 -9.60 -3.15
C THR A 258 6.00 -10.21 -1.84
N LEU A 259 6.61 -11.40 -1.89
CA LEU A 259 7.18 -12.05 -0.70
C LEU A 259 8.34 -11.24 -0.10
N LEU A 260 9.22 -10.68 -0.94
CA LEU A 260 10.33 -9.86 -0.49
C LEU A 260 9.81 -8.60 0.21
N MET A 261 8.84 -7.90 -0.39
CA MET A 261 8.25 -6.71 0.20
C MET A 261 7.53 -7.01 1.52
N GLN A 262 6.73 -8.09 1.57
CA GLN A 262 6.07 -8.54 2.79
C GLN A 262 7.07 -8.89 3.89
N SER A 263 8.15 -9.60 3.55
CA SER A 263 9.17 -10.02 4.52
C SER A 263 9.98 -8.83 5.03
N THR A 264 10.32 -7.90 4.15
CA THR A 264 11.08 -6.69 4.51
C THR A 264 10.27 -5.79 5.44
N THR A 265 9.00 -5.50 5.09
CA THR A 265 8.15 -4.62 5.90
C THR A 265 7.80 -5.23 7.25
N ASP A 266 7.50 -6.54 7.31
CA ASP A 266 7.26 -7.25 8.56
C ASP A 266 8.52 -7.37 9.41
N GLY A 267 9.67 -7.63 8.79
CA GLY A 267 10.98 -7.66 9.46
C GLY A 267 11.37 -6.32 10.07
N LEU A 268 11.24 -5.23 9.32
CA LEU A 268 11.48 -3.87 9.82
C LEU A 268 10.55 -3.54 10.99
N ARG A 269 9.25 -3.83 10.85
CA ARG A 269 8.28 -3.62 11.93
C ARG A 269 8.70 -4.36 13.20
N ARG A 270 9.03 -5.66 13.11
CA ARG A 270 9.47 -6.46 14.27
C ARG A 270 10.75 -5.91 14.89
N LEU A 271 11.71 -5.49 14.07
CA LEU A 271 12.96 -4.90 14.53
C LEU A 271 12.73 -3.62 15.33
N PHE A 272 11.84 -2.74 14.86
CA PHE A 272 11.55 -1.48 15.56
C PHE A 272 10.59 -1.64 16.75
N LYS A 273 9.76 -2.67 16.77
CA LYS A 273 8.88 -3.00 17.91
C LYS A 273 9.62 -3.67 19.08
N ALA A 274 10.79 -4.26 18.83
CA ALA A 274 11.54 -4.95 19.86
C ALA A 274 12.05 -3.97 20.93
N SER A 275 11.71 -4.22 22.20
CA SER A 275 12.06 -3.38 23.35
C SER A 275 13.47 -3.64 23.92
N SER A 276 14.22 -4.62 23.38
CA SER A 276 15.56 -4.96 23.83
C SER A 276 16.54 -3.79 23.64
N PRO A 277 17.26 -3.34 24.68
CA PRO A 277 18.23 -2.24 24.58
C PRO A 277 19.33 -2.50 23.53
N GLY A 278 19.79 -3.73 23.39
CA GLY A 278 20.79 -4.12 22.38
C GLY A 278 20.27 -3.97 20.96
N LEU A 279 19.02 -4.38 20.70
CA LEU A 279 18.39 -4.19 19.37
C LEU A 279 18.12 -2.70 19.09
N ARG A 280 17.75 -1.92 20.11
CA ARG A 280 17.60 -0.46 19.98
C ARG A 280 18.89 0.20 19.55
N LEU A 281 20.01 -0.14 20.18
CA LEU A 281 21.33 0.36 19.78
C LEU A 281 21.67 -0.07 18.35
N LEU A 282 21.47 -1.34 18.01
CA LEU A 282 21.82 -1.90 16.72
C LEU A 282 21.02 -1.24 15.57
N ARG A 283 19.70 -1.04 15.73
CA ARG A 283 18.86 -0.42 14.68
C ARG A 283 19.20 1.05 14.45
N ASN A 284 19.48 1.82 15.54
CA ASN A 284 19.90 3.22 15.42
C ASN A 284 21.31 3.35 14.79
N LEU A 285 22.24 2.47 15.19
CA LEU A 285 23.55 2.39 14.56
C LEU A 285 23.43 2.01 13.08
N GLY A 286 22.56 1.07 12.74
CA GLY A 286 22.27 0.67 11.36
C GLY A 286 21.74 1.83 10.50
N LEU A 287 20.80 2.64 11.03
CA LEU A 287 20.34 3.85 10.34
C LEU A 287 21.47 4.83 10.09
N ASN A 288 22.27 5.15 11.11
CA ASN A 288 23.37 6.09 10.99
C ASN A 288 24.48 5.59 10.05
N LEU A 289 24.83 4.31 10.11
CA LEU A 289 25.80 3.69 9.21
C LEU A 289 25.31 3.73 7.75
N THR A 290 24.05 3.37 7.50
CA THR A 290 23.44 3.45 6.17
C THR A 290 23.44 4.89 5.65
N ASN A 291 23.14 5.86 6.52
CA ASN A 291 23.17 7.29 6.16
C ASN A 291 24.57 7.77 5.75
N GLY A 292 25.62 7.23 6.40
CA GLY A 292 27.01 7.52 6.08
C GLY A 292 27.57 6.78 4.86
N LEU A 293 26.81 5.89 4.22
CA LEU A 293 27.27 5.08 3.07
C LEU A 293 26.45 5.42 1.80
N PRO A 294 26.87 6.44 1.01
CA PRO A 294 26.13 6.90 -0.16
C PRO A 294 25.82 5.80 -1.19
N VAL A 295 26.77 4.88 -1.41
CA VAL A 295 26.62 3.77 -2.37
C VAL A 295 25.45 2.86 -1.96
N LEU A 296 25.41 2.46 -0.68
CA LEU A 296 24.35 1.63 -0.15
C LEU A 296 22.99 2.35 -0.18
N LYS A 297 22.98 3.62 0.24
CA LYS A 297 21.80 4.47 0.24
C LYS A 297 21.22 4.61 -1.17
N ASN A 298 22.05 4.92 -2.15
CA ASN A 298 21.63 5.04 -3.54
C ASN A 298 21.15 3.71 -4.15
N ALA A 299 21.78 2.59 -3.81
CA ALA A 299 21.32 1.26 -4.23
C ALA A 299 19.92 0.96 -3.67
N LEU A 300 19.66 1.27 -2.39
CA LEU A 300 18.34 1.10 -1.77
C LEU A 300 17.27 1.96 -2.45
N VAL A 301 17.61 3.23 -2.76
CA VAL A 301 16.67 4.13 -3.46
C VAL A 301 16.39 3.61 -4.87
N ARG A 302 17.40 3.24 -5.66
CA ARG A 302 17.20 2.71 -7.01
C ARG A 302 16.37 1.43 -7.01
N TYR A 303 16.61 0.54 -6.06
CA TYR A 303 15.77 -0.65 -5.89
C TYR A 303 14.32 -0.30 -5.57
N ALA A 304 14.08 0.66 -4.66
CA ALA A 304 12.73 1.12 -4.32
C ALA A 304 12.02 1.80 -5.48
N LEU A 305 12.76 2.44 -6.39
CA LEU A 305 12.24 3.07 -7.61
C LEU A 305 12.02 2.08 -8.77
N GLY A 306 12.40 0.81 -8.61
CA GLY A 306 12.32 -0.19 -9.70
C GLY A 306 13.32 0.06 -10.84
N ALA A 307 14.42 0.76 -10.55
CA ALA A 307 15.45 1.15 -11.53
C ALA A 307 16.69 0.23 -11.52
N LEU A 308 16.55 -0.99 -11.02
CA LEU A 308 17.57 -2.05 -11.05
C LEU A 308 17.14 -3.19 -11.95
#